data_43439a95e3efa02c1f3b0206353bf599
#
_entry.id   43439a95e3efa02c1f3b0206353bf599
#
_cell.length_a   1.000
_cell.length_b   1.000
_cell.length_c   1.000
_cell.angle_alpha   90.00
_cell.angle_beta   90.00
_cell.angle_gamma   90.00
#
_symmetry.space_group_name_H-M   'P 1'
#
loop_
_entity.id
_entity.type
_entity.pdbx_description
1 polymer ?
#
loop_
_entity_poly.entity_id
_entity_poly.type
_entity_poly.pdbx_seq_one_letter_code
_entity_poly.pdbx_strand_id
1 'polypeptide(L)'
;VLDGKVRDGNVRDGKARDGKVRDGKARDGKVRDGNVRDGEGGTPMTDTAVRIVGNTLRLPGGAAVRFVRTLRLPETGTHALPPGLGEFPVRRVADYPDTAPAEWRARGGVMLPVYLREAMWLSFAGSARPTALQVGVGKVCAVSGKPWSDRLSQRPQNYLVLPRQPWLDGINSGNGTVRQFVSVPLGLGATVEGQVTGEEVWGGVQLQSFPLSEEALAEHHRQERLRRGRLGRQRMRGSRSAGGFGAAPPMMSAAPAAPAASAAPAPGAAPSPRMGLGVGGSMRQEVYEDDRPLRDWSETPAGRVFVHLVTPPEWRRVTGEAPPPSPVDRAAYTRAGLPWYDYYDEDARDLAPTDALEAVKPVGDWLGEDLEPWQQPSPEQVIPLKDPPGKPVEDGDW
;
A
#
# COMPACT_ATOMS: atom_id res chain seq x y z
N VAL A 1 -28.08 -3.78 65.72
CA VAL A 1 -29.45 -3.94 66.25
C VAL A 1 -30.36 -4.09 65.06
N LEU A 2 -31.02 -5.26 64.99
CA LEU A 2 -32.19 -5.66 64.23
C LEU A 2 -32.01 -5.91 62.72
N ASP A 3 -31.95 -7.14 62.31
CA ASP A 3 -32.99 -8.21 62.17
C ASP A 3 -33.94 -7.99 61.01
N GLY A 4 -34.03 -8.96 60.15
CA GLY A 4 -35.18 -9.06 59.32
C GLY A 4 -35.11 -9.88 58.06
N LYS A 5 -35.17 -11.20 58.19
CA LYS A 5 -35.97 -12.19 57.45
C LYS A 5 -35.70 -12.52 55.98
N VAL A 6 -35.18 -13.72 55.88
CA VAL A 6 -35.28 -14.70 54.77
C VAL A 6 -36.76 -15.00 54.45
N ARG A 7 -37.11 -15.12 53.18
CA ARG A 7 -38.28 -15.88 52.71
C ARG A 7 -37.89 -16.79 51.54
N ASP A 8 -37.98 -18.08 51.86
CA ASP A 8 -37.98 -19.21 50.92
C ASP A 8 -39.16 -19.14 49.98
N GLY A 9 -39.00 -19.53 48.74
CA GLY A 9 -40.06 -19.61 47.75
C GLY A 9 -39.76 -20.61 46.64
N ASN A 10 -39.97 -21.84 46.94
CA ASN A 10 -40.64 -22.91 46.16
C ASN A 10 -40.12 -23.28 44.77
N VAL A 11 -39.47 -24.42 44.75
CA VAL A 11 -39.18 -25.31 43.59
C VAL A 11 -40.53 -25.81 42.99
N ARG A 12 -40.69 -25.74 41.69
CA ARG A 12 -41.66 -26.54 40.92
C ARG A 12 -40.97 -27.31 39.83
N ASP A 13 -40.99 -28.61 40.01
CA ASP A 13 -40.67 -29.64 39.02
C ASP A 13 -41.53 -29.50 37.75
N GLY A 14 -40.89 -29.47 36.61
CA GLY A 14 -41.51 -29.51 35.26
C GLY A 14 -40.96 -30.68 34.47
N LYS A 15 -41.78 -31.69 34.30
CA LYS A 15 -41.60 -32.96 33.60
C LYS A 15 -41.02 -32.80 32.19
N ALA A 16 -39.98 -33.60 31.91
CA ALA A 16 -39.52 -33.95 30.59
C ALA A 16 -40.64 -34.62 29.76
N ARG A 17 -40.79 -34.20 28.52
CA ARG A 17 -41.54 -34.91 27.47
C ARG A 17 -40.57 -35.39 26.40
N ASP A 18 -40.52 -36.74 26.28
CA ASP A 18 -39.86 -37.45 25.20
C ASP A 18 -40.44 -37.04 23.83
N GLY A 19 -39.66 -36.51 22.97
CA GLY A 19 -39.97 -36.24 21.56
C GLY A 19 -39.20 -37.18 20.64
N LYS A 20 -39.96 -38.09 20.02
CA LYS A 20 -39.51 -39.09 19.06
C LYS A 20 -38.69 -38.50 17.92
N VAL A 21 -37.48 -39.04 17.76
CA VAL A 21 -36.65 -38.92 16.54
C VAL A 21 -37.37 -39.62 15.38
N ARG A 22 -37.64 -38.89 14.31
CA ARG A 22 -38.06 -39.45 13.00
C ARG A 22 -36.83 -39.44 12.08
N ASP A 23 -36.45 -40.65 11.66
CA ASP A 23 -35.47 -40.89 10.60
C ASP A 23 -35.97 -40.29 9.29
N GLY A 24 -35.28 -39.28 8.81
CA GLY A 24 -35.44 -38.67 7.48
C GLY A 24 -34.38 -39.18 6.51
N LYS A 25 -34.79 -40.05 5.59
CA LYS A 25 -34.01 -40.57 4.47
C LYS A 25 -33.35 -39.44 3.69
N ALA A 26 -32.02 -39.50 3.56
CA ALA A 26 -31.23 -38.71 2.62
C ALA A 26 -31.71 -39.03 1.18
N ARG A 27 -32.08 -37.99 0.42
CA ARG A 27 -32.29 -38.09 -1.03
C ARG A 27 -31.02 -37.54 -1.69
N ASP A 28 -30.39 -38.40 -2.47
CA ASP A 28 -29.28 -38.06 -3.38
C ASP A 28 -29.73 -36.95 -4.35
N GLY A 29 -29.25 -35.75 -4.13
CA GLY A 29 -29.41 -34.61 -5.03
C GLY A 29 -28.26 -34.57 -6.02
N LYS A 30 -28.50 -35.03 -7.24
CA LYS A 30 -27.63 -34.93 -8.41
C LYS A 30 -27.24 -33.45 -8.62
N VAL A 31 -25.98 -33.11 -8.40
CA VAL A 31 -25.40 -31.82 -8.78
C VAL A 31 -25.44 -31.74 -10.31
N ARG A 32 -26.22 -30.81 -10.84
CA ARG A 32 -26.17 -30.42 -12.25
C ARG A 32 -25.07 -29.40 -12.41
N ASP A 33 -24.06 -29.76 -13.21
CA ASP A 33 -23.06 -28.81 -13.70
C ASP A 33 -23.76 -27.68 -14.44
N GLY A 34 -23.82 -26.52 -13.77
CA GLY A 34 -24.27 -25.27 -14.34
C GLY A 34 -23.17 -24.68 -15.19
N ASN A 35 -23.28 -24.83 -16.51
CA ASN A 35 -22.48 -24.16 -17.51
C ASN A 35 -22.63 -22.65 -17.31
N VAL A 36 -21.63 -22.00 -16.72
CA VAL A 36 -21.55 -20.53 -16.64
C VAL A 36 -21.28 -20.03 -18.05
N ARG A 37 -22.32 -19.59 -18.72
CA ARG A 37 -22.20 -18.79 -19.95
C ARG A 37 -21.58 -17.45 -19.56
N ASP A 38 -20.39 -17.17 -20.06
CA ASP A 38 -19.78 -15.85 -20.07
C ASP A 38 -20.76 -14.89 -20.77
N GLY A 39 -21.45 -14.06 -19.97
CA GLY A 39 -22.31 -12.99 -20.45
C GLY A 39 -21.44 -11.83 -20.95
N GLU A 40 -21.14 -11.83 -22.23
CA GLU A 40 -20.68 -10.63 -22.92
C GLU A 40 -21.81 -9.60 -22.92
N GLY A 41 -21.53 -8.40 -22.40
CA GLY A 41 -22.44 -7.26 -22.60
C GLY A 41 -22.79 -6.43 -21.36
N GLY A 42 -21.94 -6.40 -20.32
CA GLY A 42 -22.05 -5.37 -19.27
C GLY A 42 -21.38 -4.09 -19.75
N THR A 43 -22.16 -3.03 -20.00
CA THR A 43 -21.65 -1.65 -20.07
C THR A 43 -20.70 -1.44 -18.88
N PRO A 44 -19.45 -0.99 -19.05
CA PRO A 44 -18.56 -0.77 -17.93
C PRO A 44 -19.20 0.32 -17.06
N MET A 45 -19.78 -0.06 -15.94
CA MET A 45 -20.15 0.88 -14.89
C MET A 45 -18.85 1.60 -14.51
N THR A 46 -18.78 2.88 -14.86
CA THR A 46 -17.71 3.76 -14.39
C THR A 46 -17.76 3.75 -12.88
N ASP A 47 -16.83 3.01 -12.26
CA ASP A 47 -16.72 2.94 -10.80
C ASP A 47 -16.29 4.33 -10.31
N THR A 48 -17.24 5.11 -9.84
CA THR A 48 -17.06 6.53 -9.45
C THR A 48 -16.67 6.66 -7.97
N ALA A 49 -16.63 5.56 -7.22
CA ALA A 49 -16.36 5.55 -5.80
C ALA A 49 -15.05 4.81 -5.46
N VAL A 50 -14.31 5.31 -4.49
CA VAL A 50 -13.19 4.58 -3.89
C VAL A 50 -13.74 3.41 -3.07
N ARG A 51 -13.17 2.22 -3.25
CA ARG A 51 -13.58 0.99 -2.56
C ARG A 51 -12.40 0.34 -1.86
N ILE A 52 -12.69 -0.39 -0.79
CA ILE A 52 -11.71 -1.27 -0.11
C ILE A 52 -12.01 -2.70 -0.52
N VAL A 53 -10.99 -3.42 -1.00
CA VAL A 53 -11.05 -4.86 -1.28
C VAL A 53 -9.91 -5.52 -0.51
N GLY A 54 -10.23 -6.23 0.56
CA GLY A 54 -9.24 -6.62 1.57
C GLY A 54 -8.62 -5.38 2.21
N ASN A 55 -7.31 -5.19 2.06
CA ASN A 55 -6.59 -3.98 2.49
C ASN A 55 -6.20 -3.06 1.30
N THR A 56 -6.72 -3.34 0.11
CA THR A 56 -6.41 -2.56 -1.10
C THR A 56 -7.48 -1.49 -1.33
N LEU A 57 -7.04 -0.25 -1.47
CA LEU A 57 -7.87 0.84 -1.98
C LEU A 57 -7.94 0.73 -3.52
N ARG A 58 -9.15 0.64 -4.04
CA ARG A 58 -9.44 0.72 -5.47
C ARG A 58 -9.99 2.09 -5.78
N LEU A 59 -9.25 2.87 -6.57
CA LEU A 59 -9.68 4.19 -6.99
C LEU A 59 -10.25 4.13 -8.41
N PRO A 60 -11.21 5.00 -8.73
CA PRO A 60 -11.70 5.17 -10.09
C PRO A 60 -10.55 5.38 -11.09
N GLY A 61 -10.72 4.89 -12.30
CA GLY A 61 -9.66 4.90 -13.32
C GLY A 61 -8.76 3.67 -13.30
N GLY A 62 -8.84 2.82 -12.25
CA GLY A 62 -8.15 1.54 -12.19
C GLY A 62 -6.88 1.52 -11.35
N ALA A 63 -6.60 2.59 -10.58
CA ALA A 63 -5.52 2.58 -9.62
C ALA A 63 -5.86 1.67 -8.42
N ALA A 64 -4.87 0.90 -7.97
CA ALA A 64 -4.92 0.08 -6.77
C ALA A 64 -3.79 0.51 -5.84
N VAL A 65 -4.10 0.77 -4.58
CA VAL A 65 -3.10 1.22 -3.60
C VAL A 65 -3.20 0.36 -2.35
N ARG A 66 -2.05 -0.19 -1.93
CA ARG A 66 -1.87 -0.90 -0.66
C ARG A 66 -0.80 -0.22 0.15
N PHE A 67 -1.00 -0.16 1.45
CA PHE A 67 0.00 0.33 2.39
C PHE A 67 0.72 -0.88 2.97
N VAL A 68 2.03 -0.94 2.78
CA VAL A 68 2.85 -2.10 3.14
C VAL A 68 3.83 -1.69 4.23
N ARG A 69 3.87 -2.49 5.28
CA ARG A 69 4.82 -2.36 6.38
C ARG A 69 6.21 -2.79 5.93
N THR A 70 7.24 -2.13 6.41
CA THR A 70 8.61 -2.46 6.03
C THR A 70 9.60 -2.15 7.15
N LEU A 71 10.86 -2.54 6.96
CA LEU A 71 11.95 -2.20 7.84
C LEU A 71 12.28 -0.72 7.71
N ARG A 72 12.49 -0.04 8.84
CA ARG A 72 13.03 1.32 8.83
C ARG A 72 14.52 1.28 8.50
N LEU A 73 14.93 2.12 7.56
CA LEU A 73 16.34 2.24 7.15
C LEU A 73 17.10 3.24 8.03
N PRO A 74 18.42 3.09 8.19
CA PRO A 74 19.27 4.11 8.81
C PRO A 74 19.17 5.42 8.02
N GLU A 75 19.24 6.54 8.72
CA GLU A 75 19.08 7.87 8.13
C GLU A 75 20.30 8.32 7.33
N THR A 76 21.44 7.65 7.52
CA THR A 76 22.69 7.90 6.80
C THR A 76 22.93 6.86 5.72
N GLY A 77 23.46 7.31 4.56
CA GLY A 77 23.75 6.44 3.42
C GLY A 77 22.55 6.15 2.53
N THR A 78 22.79 5.34 1.49
CA THR A 78 21.77 4.85 0.57
C THR A 78 21.74 3.33 0.63
N HIS A 79 20.56 2.78 0.77
CA HIS A 79 20.34 1.37 1.08
C HIS A 79 19.60 0.64 -0.03
N ALA A 80 19.70 -0.69 -0.04
CA ALA A 80 18.82 -1.55 -0.83
C ALA A 80 17.37 -1.45 -0.33
N LEU A 81 16.41 -1.82 -1.18
CA LEU A 81 14.98 -1.82 -0.86
C LEU A 81 14.67 -2.85 0.23
N PRO A 82 14.05 -2.45 1.33
CA PRO A 82 13.63 -3.39 2.36
C PRO A 82 12.39 -4.18 1.90
N PRO A 83 12.19 -5.39 2.43
CA PRO A 83 11.04 -6.21 2.07
C PRO A 83 9.74 -5.67 2.59
N GLY A 84 8.64 -6.10 1.97
CA GLY A 84 7.31 -5.95 2.57
C GLY A 84 7.12 -6.96 3.71
N LEU A 85 6.74 -6.48 4.89
CA LEU A 85 6.51 -7.28 6.10
C LEU A 85 5.02 -7.53 6.37
N GLY A 86 4.18 -7.31 5.38
CA GLY A 86 2.73 -7.41 5.47
C GLY A 86 2.02 -6.10 5.16
N GLU A 87 0.72 -6.17 5.03
CA GLU A 87 -0.12 -5.00 4.71
C GLU A 87 -0.66 -4.36 5.99
N PHE A 88 -0.79 -3.04 6.00
CA PHE A 88 -1.59 -2.37 7.02
C PHE A 88 -3.07 -2.69 6.84
N PRO A 89 -3.80 -3.01 7.92
CA PRO A 89 -5.25 -3.12 7.84
C PRO A 89 -5.84 -1.73 7.55
N VAL A 90 -6.82 -1.69 6.65
CA VAL A 90 -7.50 -0.45 6.25
C VAL A 90 -8.98 -0.53 6.62
N ARG A 91 -9.51 0.52 7.29
CA ARG A 91 -10.92 0.61 7.68
C ARG A 91 -11.49 1.96 7.24
N ARG A 92 -12.77 1.98 6.84
CA ARG A 92 -13.47 3.24 6.53
C ARG A 92 -13.80 3.97 7.82
N VAL A 93 -13.57 5.27 7.86
CA VAL A 93 -13.97 6.09 9.00
C VAL A 93 -15.48 6.06 9.23
N ALA A 94 -16.24 6.00 8.14
CA ALA A 94 -17.71 5.94 8.17
C ALA A 94 -18.30 4.70 8.85
N ASP A 95 -17.51 3.62 8.99
CA ASP A 95 -17.95 2.40 9.67
C ASP A 95 -17.93 2.54 11.20
N TYR A 96 -17.38 3.64 11.72
CA TYR A 96 -17.20 3.90 13.16
C TYR A 96 -17.79 5.27 13.57
N PRO A 97 -19.10 5.51 13.36
CA PRO A 97 -19.72 6.83 13.57
C PRO A 97 -19.69 7.28 15.02
N ASP A 98 -19.71 6.35 15.97
CA ASP A 98 -19.77 6.66 17.41
C ASP A 98 -18.39 6.79 18.07
N THR A 99 -17.37 6.17 17.52
CA THR A 99 -16.03 6.08 18.12
C THR A 99 -14.97 6.88 17.39
N ALA A 100 -15.12 7.12 16.08
CA ALA A 100 -14.19 7.94 15.32
C ALA A 100 -14.30 9.42 15.73
N PRO A 101 -13.15 10.14 15.85
CA PRO A 101 -13.15 11.58 16.15
C PRO A 101 -13.99 12.38 15.14
N ALA A 102 -14.65 13.45 15.62
CA ALA A 102 -15.51 14.28 14.78
C ALA A 102 -14.78 14.85 13.56
N GLU A 103 -13.53 15.26 13.71
CA GLU A 103 -12.70 15.78 12.63
C GLU A 103 -12.40 14.72 11.55
N TRP A 104 -12.25 13.42 11.92
CA TRP A 104 -12.07 12.35 10.93
C TRP A 104 -13.37 12.07 10.20
N ARG A 105 -14.49 12.08 10.92
CA ARG A 105 -15.81 11.93 10.30
C ARG A 105 -16.11 13.04 9.29
N ALA A 106 -15.71 14.27 9.62
CA ALA A 106 -15.88 15.40 8.72
C ALA A 106 -15.00 15.29 7.45
N ARG A 107 -13.79 14.73 7.57
CA ARG A 107 -12.90 14.46 6.41
C ARG A 107 -13.29 13.21 5.65
N GLY A 108 -13.94 12.25 6.31
CA GLY A 108 -14.21 10.93 5.75
C GLY A 108 -12.95 10.13 5.47
N GLY A 109 -12.98 9.30 4.45
CA GLY A 109 -11.85 8.49 4.01
C GLY A 109 -11.65 7.21 4.82
N VAL A 110 -10.41 6.82 4.96
CA VAL A 110 -10.00 5.57 5.62
C VAL A 110 -8.95 5.82 6.69
N MET A 111 -8.75 4.85 7.56
CA MET A 111 -7.71 4.88 8.59
C MET A 111 -6.91 3.58 8.60
N LEU A 112 -5.66 3.67 9.03
CA LEU A 112 -4.77 2.53 9.26
C LEU A 112 -3.86 2.79 10.49
N PRO A 113 -3.53 1.73 11.27
CA PRO A 113 -2.70 1.86 12.45
C PRO A 113 -1.21 1.92 12.08
N VAL A 114 -0.48 2.84 12.70
CA VAL A 114 0.98 2.96 12.54
C VAL A 114 1.65 3.11 13.89
N TYR A 115 2.78 2.42 14.09
CA TYR A 115 3.63 2.65 15.26
C TYR A 115 4.50 3.88 15.06
N LEU A 116 4.96 4.48 16.14
CA LEU A 116 5.95 5.55 16.09
C LEU A 116 7.20 5.08 15.36
N ARG A 117 7.66 5.88 14.40
CA ARG A 117 8.81 5.57 13.54
C ARG A 117 8.67 4.31 12.69
N GLU A 118 7.47 3.78 12.53
CA GLU A 118 7.25 2.68 11.61
C GLU A 118 7.38 3.15 10.16
N ALA A 119 8.12 2.38 9.37
CA ALA A 119 8.29 2.65 7.96
C ALA A 119 7.23 1.96 7.11
N MET A 120 6.88 2.59 6.00
CA MET A 120 5.89 2.07 5.05
C MET A 120 6.26 2.41 3.61
N TRP A 121 5.65 1.69 2.70
CA TRP A 121 5.62 2.03 1.29
C TRP A 121 4.25 1.75 0.68
N LEU A 122 3.97 2.38 -0.44
CA LEU A 122 2.72 2.24 -1.17
C LEU A 122 2.94 1.31 -2.36
N SER A 123 2.21 0.20 -2.42
CA SER A 123 2.21 -0.71 -3.56
C SER A 123 1.07 -0.35 -4.49
N PHE A 124 1.38 -0.32 -5.79
CA PHE A 124 0.40 -0.09 -6.86
C PHE A 124 0.12 -1.34 -7.68
N ALA A 125 0.58 -2.50 -7.20
CA ALA A 125 0.30 -3.79 -7.81
C ALA A 125 -1.21 -4.06 -7.91
N GLY A 126 -1.66 -4.46 -9.08
CA GLY A 126 -3.08 -4.64 -9.39
C GLY A 126 -3.74 -3.40 -9.99
N SER A 127 -2.98 -2.33 -10.28
CA SER A 127 -3.41 -1.26 -11.18
C SER A 127 -3.46 -1.79 -12.60
N ALA A 128 -4.64 -1.78 -13.20
CA ALA A 128 -4.88 -2.49 -14.46
C ALA A 128 -4.87 -1.58 -15.69
N ARG A 129 -5.02 -0.26 -15.50
CA ARG A 129 -5.12 0.72 -16.58
C ARG A 129 -4.17 1.88 -16.32
N PRO A 130 -3.70 2.55 -17.38
CA PRO A 130 -2.95 3.78 -17.21
C PRO A 130 -3.77 4.80 -16.42
N THR A 131 -3.19 5.27 -15.31
CA THR A 131 -3.81 6.23 -14.40
C THR A 131 -2.70 7.11 -13.82
N ALA A 132 -2.89 8.42 -13.86
CA ALA A 132 -2.05 9.33 -13.11
C ALA A 132 -2.54 9.34 -11.64
N LEU A 133 -1.63 9.07 -10.72
CA LEU A 133 -1.92 9.03 -9.28
C LEU A 133 -1.13 10.11 -8.55
N GLN A 134 -1.83 11.05 -7.92
CA GLN A 134 -1.20 11.95 -6.97
C GLN A 134 -1.15 11.33 -5.59
N VAL A 135 0.01 11.46 -4.94
CA VAL A 135 0.26 11.04 -3.57
C VAL A 135 0.67 12.28 -2.77
N GLY A 136 -0.11 12.61 -1.76
CA GLY A 136 0.17 13.69 -0.83
C GLY A 136 0.48 13.17 0.57
N VAL A 137 1.38 13.85 1.26
CA VAL A 137 1.71 13.62 2.66
C VAL A 137 1.45 14.92 3.41
N GLY A 138 0.37 14.96 4.20
CA GLY A 138 -0.05 16.17 4.88
C GLY A 138 -0.30 17.35 3.94
N LYS A 139 -0.94 17.14 2.77
CA LYS A 139 -1.18 18.16 1.76
C LYS A 139 0.07 18.71 1.06
N VAL A 140 1.18 18.01 1.15
CA VAL A 140 2.35 18.25 0.31
C VAL A 140 2.47 17.08 -0.68
N CYS A 141 2.69 17.38 -1.95
CA CYS A 141 2.87 16.35 -2.96
C CYS A 141 4.20 15.61 -2.75
N ALA A 142 4.15 14.28 -2.59
CA ALA A 142 5.32 13.45 -2.37
C ALA A 142 6.29 13.39 -3.57
N VAL A 143 5.81 13.77 -4.76
CA VAL A 143 6.59 13.76 -6.00
C VAL A 143 7.25 15.11 -6.25
N SER A 144 6.51 16.21 -6.10
CA SER A 144 6.98 17.56 -6.45
C SER A 144 7.32 18.46 -5.26
N GLY A 145 6.93 18.09 -4.03
CA GLY A 145 7.08 18.95 -2.86
C GLY A 145 6.21 20.20 -2.87
N LYS A 146 5.36 20.37 -3.87
CA LYS A 146 4.46 21.53 -3.95
C LYS A 146 3.21 21.30 -3.09
N PRO A 147 2.51 22.38 -2.69
CA PRO A 147 1.21 22.25 -2.05
C PRO A 147 0.26 21.39 -2.86
N TRP A 148 -0.63 20.67 -2.17
CA TRP A 148 -1.64 19.81 -2.78
C TRP A 148 -2.53 20.59 -3.75
N SER A 149 -2.79 19.99 -4.91
CA SER A 149 -3.61 20.58 -5.98
C SER A 149 -4.56 19.54 -6.53
N ASP A 150 -5.76 19.97 -6.95
CA ASP A 150 -6.73 19.13 -7.65
C ASP A 150 -6.43 19.02 -9.16
N ARG A 151 -5.28 19.49 -9.60
CA ARG A 151 -4.85 19.47 -11.00
C ARG A 151 -3.49 18.82 -11.15
N LEU A 152 -3.33 18.09 -12.25
CA LEU A 152 -2.04 17.59 -12.64
C LEU A 152 -1.12 18.69 -13.19
N SER A 153 0.17 18.53 -12.95
CA SER A 153 1.24 19.37 -13.50
C SER A 153 2.39 18.47 -13.93
N GLN A 154 3.00 18.77 -15.06
CA GLN A 154 4.24 18.11 -15.51
C GLN A 154 5.50 18.91 -15.17
N ARG A 155 5.36 20.18 -14.79
CA ARG A 155 6.51 21.07 -14.51
C ARG A 155 6.26 21.92 -13.28
N PRO A 156 6.69 21.45 -12.10
CA PRO A 156 7.19 20.10 -11.80
C PRO A 156 6.06 19.07 -11.88
N GLN A 157 6.43 17.83 -12.23
CA GLN A 157 5.49 16.70 -12.23
C GLN A 157 5.02 16.43 -10.80
N ASN A 158 3.71 16.33 -10.61
CA ASN A 158 3.10 16.16 -9.29
C ASN A 158 2.29 14.84 -9.16
N TYR A 159 2.57 13.87 -10.00
CA TYR A 159 1.87 12.58 -10.03
C TYR A 159 2.79 11.44 -10.49
N LEU A 160 2.35 10.23 -10.24
CA LEU A 160 2.95 8.99 -10.70
C LEU A 160 2.13 8.42 -11.85
N VAL A 161 2.75 7.72 -12.79
CA VAL A 161 2.07 7.03 -13.90
C VAL A 161 1.98 5.54 -13.60
N LEU A 162 0.77 5.05 -13.34
CA LEU A 162 0.50 3.64 -13.12
C LEU A 162 0.09 2.94 -14.45
N PRO A 163 0.41 1.67 -14.63
CA PRO A 163 1.15 0.76 -13.75
C PRO A 163 2.69 0.85 -13.90
N ARG A 164 3.23 1.81 -14.66
CA ARG A 164 4.68 1.98 -14.89
C ARG A 164 5.44 2.16 -13.58
N GLN A 165 4.91 2.97 -12.64
CA GLN A 165 5.42 3.04 -11.27
C GLN A 165 4.79 1.91 -10.45
N PRO A 166 5.52 0.86 -10.05
CA PRO A 166 4.93 -0.28 -9.36
C PRO A 166 4.71 -0.06 -7.87
N TRP A 167 5.48 0.87 -7.24
CA TRP A 167 5.36 1.26 -5.82
C TRP A 167 6.04 2.61 -5.57
N LEU A 168 5.84 3.17 -4.37
CA LEU A 168 6.50 4.37 -3.88
C LEU A 168 6.88 4.19 -2.40
N ASP A 169 8.18 4.22 -2.10
CA ASP A 169 8.72 4.01 -0.75
C ASP A 169 8.85 5.29 0.06
N GLY A 170 8.83 6.46 -0.58
CA GLY A 170 9.10 7.71 0.09
C GLY A 170 8.86 8.94 -0.77
N ILE A 171 9.38 10.08 -0.33
CA ILE A 171 9.41 11.29 -1.13
C ILE A 171 10.55 11.23 -2.14
N ASN A 172 10.31 11.79 -3.32
CA ASN A 172 11.34 11.90 -4.36
C ASN A 172 12.52 12.75 -3.87
N SER A 173 13.71 12.17 -3.83
CA SER A 173 14.96 12.87 -3.51
C SER A 173 15.91 12.96 -4.69
N GLY A 174 15.49 12.46 -5.87
CA GLY A 174 16.23 12.54 -7.12
C GLY A 174 17.41 11.58 -7.22
N ASN A 175 18.11 11.63 -8.37
CA ASN A 175 19.26 10.79 -8.64
C ASN A 175 19.00 9.29 -8.41
N GLY A 176 17.82 8.82 -8.78
CA GLY A 176 17.40 7.43 -8.57
C GLY A 176 17.19 7.07 -7.12
N THR A 177 16.86 8.05 -6.27
CA THR A 177 16.64 7.79 -4.83
C THR A 177 15.32 8.39 -4.33
N VAL A 178 14.79 7.76 -3.28
CA VAL A 178 13.70 8.28 -2.45
C VAL A 178 14.10 8.24 -0.98
N ARG A 179 13.49 9.10 -0.18
CA ARG A 179 13.63 9.10 1.27
C ARG A 179 12.41 8.46 1.89
N GLN A 180 12.64 7.40 2.65
CA GLN A 180 11.64 6.49 3.17
C GLN A 180 10.53 7.20 3.95
N PHE A 181 9.28 6.82 3.74
CA PHE A 181 8.17 7.25 4.59
C PHE A 181 8.28 6.64 5.98
N VAL A 182 8.32 7.49 6.99
CA VAL A 182 8.37 7.10 8.39
C VAL A 182 7.29 7.84 9.17
N SER A 183 6.49 7.11 9.95
CA SER A 183 5.41 7.68 10.73
C SER A 183 5.91 8.47 11.93
N VAL A 184 5.39 9.68 12.11
CA VAL A 184 5.73 10.59 13.21
C VAL A 184 4.47 11.28 13.75
N PRO A 185 4.43 11.66 15.04
CA PRO A 185 3.33 12.45 15.58
C PRO A 185 3.27 13.84 14.94
N LEU A 186 2.06 14.38 14.79
CA LEU A 186 1.88 15.79 14.44
C LEU A 186 2.23 16.69 15.62
N GLY A 187 2.68 17.91 15.32
CA GLY A 187 2.99 18.94 16.30
C GLY A 187 4.45 19.00 16.72
N LEU A 188 5.32 18.18 16.11
CA LEU A 188 6.77 18.19 16.37
C LEU A 188 7.59 18.85 15.26
N GLY A 189 6.97 19.25 14.16
CA GLY A 189 7.68 19.76 12.97
C GLY A 189 8.41 18.71 12.16
N ALA A 190 8.31 17.43 12.55
CA ALA A 190 9.05 16.32 11.95
C ALA A 190 8.43 15.77 10.66
N THR A 191 7.19 16.12 10.36
CA THR A 191 6.50 15.68 9.14
C THR A 191 7.00 16.43 7.92
N VAL A 192 6.85 15.82 6.73
CA VAL A 192 7.08 16.51 5.45
C VAL A 192 6.20 17.75 5.36
N GLU A 193 4.94 17.67 5.81
CA GLU A 193 4.02 18.80 5.87
C GLU A 193 4.62 19.95 6.68
N GLY A 194 5.01 19.70 7.93
CA GLY A 194 5.57 20.71 8.82
C GLY A 194 6.84 21.35 8.29
N GLN A 195 7.72 20.56 7.71
CA GLN A 195 8.99 21.07 7.20
C GLN A 195 8.83 21.89 5.91
N VAL A 196 7.87 21.55 5.05
CA VAL A 196 7.66 22.24 3.77
C VAL A 196 6.73 23.45 3.92
N THR A 197 5.70 23.35 4.77
CA THR A 197 4.67 24.41 4.89
C THR A 197 4.79 25.24 6.16
N GLY A 198 5.55 24.81 7.15
CA GLY A 198 5.63 25.42 8.47
C GLY A 198 4.46 25.04 9.40
N GLU A 199 3.51 24.24 8.95
CA GLU A 199 2.31 23.85 9.69
C GLU A 199 2.08 22.34 9.60
N GLU A 200 1.53 21.75 10.67
CA GLU A 200 1.16 20.32 10.74
C GLU A 200 -0.34 20.18 11.02
N VAL A 201 -1.17 20.45 10.02
CA VAL A 201 -2.64 20.49 10.15
C VAL A 201 -3.30 19.21 9.69
N TRP A 202 -2.82 18.64 8.60
CA TRP A 202 -3.51 17.54 7.93
C TRP A 202 -2.99 16.17 8.35
N GLY A 203 -1.70 15.99 8.33
CA GLY A 203 -1.10 14.67 8.51
C GLY A 203 -1.62 13.65 7.48
N GLY A 204 -1.37 12.37 7.75
CA GLY A 204 -1.89 11.30 6.93
C GLY A 204 -1.39 11.30 5.47
N VAL A 205 -2.12 10.55 4.62
CA VAL A 205 -1.83 10.46 3.18
C VAL A 205 -3.06 10.85 2.39
N GLN A 206 -2.87 11.57 1.28
CA GLN A 206 -3.92 11.94 0.35
C GLN A 206 -3.66 11.28 -1.00
N LEU A 207 -4.69 10.72 -1.59
CA LEU A 207 -4.62 10.07 -2.89
C LEU A 207 -5.68 10.66 -3.82
N GLN A 208 -5.29 10.95 -5.07
CA GLN A 208 -6.20 11.32 -6.15
C GLN A 208 -5.82 10.59 -7.43
N SER A 209 -6.81 10.04 -8.12
CA SER A 209 -6.62 9.33 -9.38
C SER A 209 -7.21 10.09 -10.55
N PHE A 210 -6.43 10.18 -11.63
CA PHE A 210 -6.82 10.82 -12.89
C PHE A 210 -6.68 9.75 -13.99
N PRO A 211 -7.79 9.20 -14.48
CA PRO A 211 -7.78 8.24 -15.58
C PRO A 211 -7.37 8.93 -16.88
N LEU A 212 -7.13 8.13 -17.91
CA LEU A 212 -7.02 8.67 -19.27
C LEU A 212 -8.31 9.41 -19.65
N SER A 213 -8.17 10.48 -20.43
CA SER A 213 -9.29 11.12 -21.13
C SER A 213 -10.00 10.11 -22.01
N GLU A 214 -11.23 10.36 -22.39
CA GLU A 214 -12.00 9.43 -23.26
C GLU A 214 -11.27 9.16 -24.58
N GLU A 215 -10.68 10.18 -25.18
CA GLU A 215 -9.92 10.07 -26.40
C GLU A 215 -8.65 9.21 -26.25
N ALA A 216 -7.86 9.50 -25.20
CA ALA A 216 -6.65 8.75 -24.89
C ALA A 216 -6.95 7.29 -24.50
N LEU A 217 -8.07 7.05 -23.82
CA LEU A 217 -8.53 5.70 -23.47
C LEU A 217 -8.94 4.91 -24.72
N ALA A 218 -9.65 5.53 -25.63
CA ALA A 218 -10.03 4.90 -26.90
C ALA A 218 -8.79 4.53 -27.73
N GLU A 219 -7.79 5.43 -27.77
CA GLU A 219 -6.51 5.17 -28.43
C GLU A 219 -5.74 4.03 -27.74
N HIS A 220 -5.66 4.05 -26.42
CA HIS A 220 -5.02 2.99 -25.66
C HIS A 220 -5.65 1.62 -25.95
N HIS A 221 -6.98 1.51 -25.96
CA HIS A 221 -7.68 0.28 -26.30
C HIS A 221 -7.42 -0.15 -27.76
N ARG A 222 -7.30 0.79 -28.68
CA ARG A 222 -6.95 0.49 -30.09
C ARG A 222 -5.56 -0.10 -30.17
N GLN A 223 -4.59 0.50 -29.52
CA GLN A 223 -3.20 0.03 -29.47
C GLN A 223 -3.08 -1.36 -28.82
N GLU A 224 -3.79 -1.58 -27.71
CA GLU A 224 -3.82 -2.91 -27.08
C GLU A 224 -4.38 -3.99 -28.00
N ARG A 225 -5.48 -3.71 -28.70
CA ARG A 225 -6.05 -4.66 -29.68
C ARG A 225 -5.05 -4.99 -30.79
N LEU A 226 -4.35 -3.99 -31.32
CA LEU A 226 -3.32 -4.18 -32.36
C LEU A 226 -2.15 -5.02 -31.82
N ARG A 227 -1.68 -4.75 -30.58
CA ARG A 227 -0.62 -5.51 -29.92
C ARG A 227 -1.02 -6.97 -29.70
N ARG A 228 -2.22 -7.22 -29.17
CA ARG A 228 -2.75 -8.59 -29.01
C ARG A 228 -2.87 -9.32 -30.34
N GLY A 229 -3.31 -8.65 -31.38
CA GLY A 229 -3.40 -9.20 -32.75
C GLY A 229 -2.03 -9.57 -33.32
N ARG A 230 -0.99 -8.76 -33.08
CA ARG A 230 0.40 -9.07 -33.50
C ARG A 230 0.94 -10.29 -32.76
N LEU A 231 0.79 -10.34 -31.44
CA LEU A 231 1.22 -11.47 -30.59
C LEU A 231 0.49 -12.78 -30.96
N GLY A 232 -0.81 -12.71 -31.25
CA GLY A 232 -1.60 -13.84 -31.73
C GLY A 232 -1.08 -14.39 -33.05
N ARG A 233 -0.72 -13.50 -34.01
CA ARG A 233 -0.14 -13.91 -35.32
C ARG A 233 1.27 -14.49 -35.16
N GLN A 234 2.09 -13.97 -34.24
CA GLN A 234 3.41 -14.52 -33.95
C GLN A 234 3.30 -15.93 -33.33
N ARG A 235 2.38 -16.12 -32.36
CA ARG A 235 2.12 -17.45 -31.77
C ARG A 235 1.61 -18.46 -32.79
N MET A 236 0.74 -18.04 -33.73
CA MET A 236 0.28 -18.93 -34.81
C MET A 236 1.38 -19.25 -35.83
N ARG A 237 2.36 -18.37 -36.03
CA ARG A 237 3.54 -18.66 -36.87
C ARG A 237 4.55 -19.57 -36.13
N GLY A 238 4.75 -19.37 -34.81
CA GLY A 238 5.64 -20.18 -33.97
C GLY A 238 5.09 -21.57 -33.63
N SER A 239 3.77 -21.79 -33.67
CA SER A 239 3.13 -23.06 -33.33
C SER A 239 3.29 -24.16 -34.38
N ARG A 240 4.02 -23.89 -35.49
CA ARG A 240 4.36 -24.94 -36.48
C ARG A 240 5.68 -25.65 -36.23
N SER A 241 6.42 -25.28 -35.19
CA SER A 241 7.61 -26.01 -34.75
C SER A 241 7.79 -25.80 -33.25
N ALA A 242 7.32 -26.72 -32.47
CA ALA A 242 7.89 -27.29 -31.24
C ALA A 242 6.78 -27.74 -30.30
N GLY A 243 6.65 -29.03 -30.16
CA GLY A 243 6.09 -29.63 -28.96
C GLY A 243 7.12 -29.49 -27.83
N GLY A 244 6.74 -28.85 -26.72
CA GLY A 244 7.59 -28.72 -25.57
C GLY A 244 6.75 -28.42 -24.34
N PHE A 245 6.75 -29.35 -23.40
CA PHE A 245 6.09 -29.27 -22.09
C PHE A 245 6.63 -28.11 -21.28
N GLY A 246 5.77 -27.19 -20.86
CA GLY A 246 6.08 -26.14 -19.91
C GLY A 246 5.61 -26.53 -18.51
N ALA A 247 6.53 -26.68 -17.59
CA ALA A 247 6.26 -26.87 -16.17
C ALA A 247 5.85 -25.54 -15.53
N ALA A 248 4.83 -25.58 -14.68
CA ALA A 248 4.38 -24.45 -13.89
C ALA A 248 5.36 -24.16 -12.72
N PRO A 249 5.61 -22.90 -12.35
CA PRO A 249 6.45 -22.58 -11.21
C PRO A 249 5.72 -22.83 -9.88
N PRO A 250 6.45 -23.24 -8.82
CA PRO A 250 5.86 -23.53 -7.53
C PRO A 250 5.50 -22.23 -6.77
N MET A 251 4.33 -22.24 -6.17
CA MET A 251 3.89 -21.26 -5.20
C MET A 251 4.70 -21.39 -3.91
N MET A 252 5.37 -20.33 -3.51
CA MET A 252 6.06 -20.29 -2.22
C MET A 252 5.08 -19.97 -1.09
N SER A 253 5.01 -20.89 -0.15
CA SER A 253 4.27 -20.80 1.10
C SER A 253 4.97 -19.84 2.07
N ALA A 254 4.17 -19.03 2.79
CA ALA A 254 4.64 -18.13 3.82
C ALA A 254 5.23 -18.87 5.02
N ALA A 255 6.36 -18.39 5.52
CA ALA A 255 6.99 -18.89 6.75
C ALA A 255 6.32 -18.32 8.01
N PRO A 256 6.34 -19.03 9.14
CA PRO A 256 5.68 -18.61 10.36
C PRO A 256 6.44 -17.47 11.08
N ALA A 257 5.67 -16.60 11.74
CA ALA A 257 6.15 -15.46 12.50
C ALA A 257 6.94 -15.88 13.75
N ALA A 258 8.08 -15.22 13.99
CA ALA A 258 8.85 -15.33 15.22
C ALA A 258 8.31 -14.38 16.31
N PRO A 259 8.49 -14.70 17.61
CA PRO A 259 7.90 -13.92 18.69
C PRO A 259 8.61 -12.58 18.91
N ALA A 260 7.81 -11.54 19.19
CA ALA A 260 8.24 -10.18 19.40
C ALA A 260 8.89 -9.97 20.78
N ALA A 261 10.02 -9.26 20.79
CA ALA A 261 10.60 -8.70 22.00
C ALA A 261 10.03 -7.29 22.23
N SER A 262 9.56 -7.05 23.46
CA SER A 262 8.96 -5.79 23.89
C SER A 262 10.05 -4.80 24.29
N ALA A 263 10.11 -3.64 23.62
CA ALA A 263 10.90 -2.49 24.07
C ALA A 263 9.98 -1.46 24.73
N ALA A 264 10.36 -0.99 25.91
CA ALA A 264 9.62 -0.02 26.71
C ALA A 264 9.81 1.40 26.15
N PRO A 265 8.77 2.27 26.21
CA PRO A 265 8.87 3.64 25.73
C PRO A 265 9.53 4.57 26.76
N ALA A 266 10.37 5.50 26.28
CA ALA A 266 10.91 6.61 27.05
C ALA A 266 9.82 7.65 27.39
N PRO A 267 9.91 8.35 28.55
CA PRO A 267 8.90 9.33 28.94
C PRO A 267 9.11 10.66 28.21
N GLY A 268 8.18 11.01 27.36
CA GLY A 268 8.09 12.30 26.68
C GLY A 268 6.62 12.62 26.41
N ALA A 269 6.28 13.89 26.26
CA ALA A 269 4.94 14.44 26.09
C ALA A 269 3.92 13.50 25.46
N ALA A 270 2.68 13.50 25.96
CA ALA A 270 1.62 12.62 25.46
C ALA A 270 1.54 12.72 23.91
N PRO A 271 1.79 11.63 23.17
CA PRO A 271 1.81 11.69 21.72
C PRO A 271 0.44 12.10 21.20
N SER A 272 0.43 13.01 20.22
CA SER A 272 -0.79 13.34 19.49
C SER A 272 -1.39 12.05 18.93
N PRO A 273 -2.72 11.82 19.06
CA PRO A 273 -3.37 10.67 18.45
C PRO A 273 -3.30 10.70 16.91
N ARG A 274 -2.93 11.83 16.33
CA ARG A 274 -2.76 12.03 14.88
C ARG A 274 -1.32 11.88 14.49
N MET A 275 -1.13 11.10 13.42
CA MET A 275 0.19 10.82 12.86
C MET A 275 0.29 11.40 11.45
N GLY A 276 1.51 11.76 11.07
CA GLY A 276 1.87 12.14 9.73
C GLY A 276 3.07 11.33 9.24
N LEU A 277 3.61 11.69 8.09
CA LEU A 277 4.81 11.08 7.54
C LEU A 277 5.97 12.09 7.53
N GLY A 278 7.04 11.72 8.17
CA GLY A 278 8.38 12.28 7.98
C GLY A 278 9.21 11.37 7.08
N VAL A 279 10.51 11.62 7.00
CA VAL A 279 11.43 10.85 6.16
C VAL A 279 12.49 10.14 6.99
N GLY A 280 12.76 8.89 6.61
CA GLY A 280 13.85 8.07 7.11
C GLY A 280 15.06 8.09 6.17
N GLY A 281 15.77 6.97 6.12
CA GLY A 281 16.94 6.77 5.27
C GLY A 281 16.62 6.78 3.77
N SER A 282 17.68 7.01 2.98
CA SER A 282 17.58 6.97 1.53
C SER A 282 17.73 5.55 0.98
N MET A 283 16.99 5.27 -0.09
CA MET A 283 17.09 4.01 -0.83
C MET A 283 17.03 4.26 -2.33
N ARG A 284 17.49 3.28 -3.09
CA ARG A 284 17.43 3.32 -4.55
C ARG A 284 16.02 3.06 -5.02
N GLN A 285 15.37 4.08 -5.53
CA GLN A 285 14.10 4.00 -6.23
C GLN A 285 13.98 5.20 -7.16
N GLU A 286 13.67 4.93 -8.40
CA GLU A 286 13.36 5.98 -9.38
C GLU A 286 11.89 6.35 -9.33
N VAL A 287 11.61 7.62 -9.50
CA VAL A 287 10.28 8.16 -9.75
C VAL A 287 10.24 8.60 -11.21
N TYR A 288 9.43 7.93 -12.01
CA TYR A 288 9.50 8.06 -13.46
C TYR A 288 8.80 9.30 -14.00
N GLU A 289 9.45 9.95 -14.96
CA GLU A 289 8.83 11.01 -15.76
C GLU A 289 7.67 10.46 -16.60
N ASP A 290 6.62 11.27 -16.73
CA ASP A 290 5.54 10.99 -17.65
C ASP A 290 5.91 11.49 -19.06
N ASP A 291 5.90 10.58 -20.03
CA ASP A 291 6.14 10.85 -21.43
C ASP A 291 4.86 11.18 -22.22
N ARG A 292 3.69 11.09 -21.57
CA ARG A 292 2.40 11.42 -22.18
C ARG A 292 2.12 12.92 -22.10
N PRO A 293 1.46 13.50 -23.09
CA PRO A 293 0.98 14.87 -22.96
C PRO A 293 -0.09 14.97 -21.86
N LEU A 294 -0.07 16.05 -21.09
CA LEU A 294 -0.99 16.25 -19.94
C LEU A 294 -2.48 16.13 -20.33
N ARG A 295 -2.84 16.52 -21.56
CA ARG A 295 -4.20 16.40 -22.10
C ARG A 295 -4.72 14.95 -22.22
N ASP A 296 -3.83 13.97 -22.16
CA ASP A 296 -4.23 12.57 -22.20
C ASP A 296 -4.86 12.11 -20.88
N TRP A 297 -4.69 12.89 -19.80
CA TRP A 297 -5.31 12.63 -18.52
C TRP A 297 -6.60 13.43 -18.34
N SER A 298 -7.51 12.97 -17.49
CA SER A 298 -8.70 13.76 -17.12
C SER A 298 -8.28 15.05 -16.43
N GLU A 299 -9.01 16.14 -16.65
CA GLU A 299 -8.73 17.44 -16.05
C GLU A 299 -9.03 17.48 -14.56
N THR A 300 -9.95 16.63 -14.11
CA THR A 300 -10.38 16.53 -12.71
C THR A 300 -10.16 15.12 -12.18
N PRO A 301 -9.91 14.98 -10.87
CA PRO A 301 -9.76 13.66 -10.28
C PRO A 301 -11.08 12.88 -10.34
N ALA A 302 -11.03 11.64 -10.81
CA ALA A 302 -12.17 10.74 -10.82
C ALA A 302 -12.46 10.15 -9.43
N GLY A 303 -11.46 10.12 -8.56
CA GLY A 303 -11.60 9.68 -7.18
C GLY A 303 -10.51 10.19 -6.29
N ARG A 304 -10.86 10.47 -5.04
CA ARG A 304 -9.94 10.92 -4.01
C ARG A 304 -10.26 10.27 -2.68
N VAL A 305 -9.26 10.07 -1.84
CA VAL A 305 -9.39 9.52 -0.51
C VAL A 305 -8.36 10.09 0.43
N PHE A 306 -8.79 10.42 1.64
CA PHE A 306 -7.93 10.74 2.76
C PHE A 306 -7.65 9.48 3.58
N VAL A 307 -6.38 9.28 3.95
CA VAL A 307 -5.92 8.14 4.74
C VAL A 307 -5.38 8.66 6.07
N HIS A 308 -6.13 8.44 7.14
CA HIS A 308 -5.72 8.78 8.49
C HIS A 308 -4.70 7.76 9.00
N LEU A 309 -3.56 8.24 9.48
CA LEU A 309 -2.57 7.45 10.18
C LEU A 309 -2.85 7.58 11.68
N VAL A 310 -3.05 6.46 12.36
CA VAL A 310 -3.50 6.47 13.75
C VAL A 310 -2.59 5.61 14.63
N THR A 311 -2.41 6.00 15.88
CA THR A 311 -1.62 5.21 16.82
C THR A 311 -2.31 3.88 17.17
N PRO A 312 -1.57 2.82 17.57
CA PRO A 312 -2.16 1.55 17.96
C PRO A 312 -3.19 1.63 19.11
N PRO A 313 -3.01 2.46 20.15
CA PRO A 313 -4.05 2.66 21.14
C PRO A 313 -5.32 3.29 20.57
N GLU A 314 -5.18 4.29 19.70
CA GLU A 314 -6.30 4.97 19.06
C GLU A 314 -7.04 4.03 18.07
N TRP A 315 -6.31 3.22 17.33
CA TRP A 315 -6.89 2.17 16.50
C TRP A 315 -7.80 1.25 17.30
N ARG A 316 -7.27 0.71 18.43
CA ARG A 316 -8.06 -0.16 19.30
C ARG A 316 -9.27 0.55 19.88
N ARG A 317 -9.13 1.83 20.27
CA ARG A 317 -10.25 2.62 20.81
C ARG A 317 -11.36 2.81 19.79
N VAL A 318 -11.01 3.10 18.53
CA VAL A 318 -11.97 3.39 17.47
C VAL A 318 -12.59 2.11 16.92
N THR A 319 -11.77 1.10 16.59
CA THR A 319 -12.24 -0.08 15.86
C THR A 319 -12.60 -1.26 16.76
N GLY A 320 -12.08 -1.29 17.99
CA GLY A 320 -12.14 -2.48 18.86
C GLY A 320 -11.17 -3.59 18.43
N GLU A 321 -10.48 -3.45 17.30
CA GLU A 321 -9.57 -4.47 16.77
C GLU A 321 -8.17 -4.34 17.38
N ALA A 322 -7.45 -5.48 17.49
CA ALA A 322 -6.04 -5.45 17.82
C ALA A 322 -5.24 -4.81 16.66
N PRO A 323 -4.30 -3.90 16.95
CA PRO A 323 -3.38 -3.41 15.93
C PRO A 323 -2.45 -4.54 15.47
N PRO A 324 -1.80 -4.41 14.29
CA PRO A 324 -0.78 -5.36 13.87
C PRO A 324 0.36 -5.47 14.92
N PRO A 325 1.16 -6.53 14.91
CA PRO A 325 2.34 -6.64 15.77
C PRO A 325 3.26 -5.43 15.60
N SER A 326 4.09 -5.12 16.62
CA SER A 326 5.11 -4.08 16.51
C SER A 326 6.06 -4.35 15.33
N PRO A 327 6.70 -3.31 14.77
CA PRO A 327 7.68 -3.47 13.69
C PRO A 327 8.81 -4.44 14.05
N VAL A 328 9.35 -5.10 13.03
CA VAL A 328 10.49 -6.02 13.16
C VAL A 328 11.79 -5.19 13.20
N ASP A 329 12.74 -5.60 14.03
CA ASP A 329 14.09 -5.05 14.09
C ASP A 329 14.87 -5.39 12.81
N ARG A 330 15.45 -4.35 12.16
CA ARG A 330 16.20 -4.51 10.89
C ARG A 330 17.49 -5.32 11.03
N ALA A 331 18.19 -5.21 12.17
CA ALA A 331 19.41 -5.97 12.38
C ALA A 331 19.09 -7.46 12.58
N ALA A 332 18.02 -7.79 13.28
CA ALA A 332 17.55 -9.17 13.40
C ALA A 332 17.16 -9.76 12.05
N TYR A 333 16.49 -8.96 11.21
CA TYR A 333 16.12 -9.36 9.85
C TYR A 333 17.35 -9.69 8.99
N THR A 334 18.36 -8.81 8.98
CA THR A 334 19.58 -8.99 8.21
C THR A 334 20.41 -10.18 8.72
N ARG A 335 20.54 -10.34 10.06
CA ARG A 335 21.22 -11.51 10.65
C ARG A 335 20.55 -12.84 10.30
N ALA A 336 19.25 -12.84 10.10
CA ALA A 336 18.51 -14.04 9.66
C ALA A 336 18.77 -14.40 8.19
N GLY A 337 19.59 -13.63 7.46
CA GLY A 337 19.91 -13.89 6.05
C GLY A 337 18.75 -13.65 5.10
N LEU A 338 17.76 -12.86 5.50
CA LEU A 338 16.56 -12.61 4.70
C LEU A 338 16.83 -11.59 3.59
N PRO A 339 16.09 -11.66 2.46
CA PRO A 339 16.45 -10.93 1.25
C PRO A 339 16.14 -9.43 1.34
N TRP A 340 17.04 -8.64 0.79
CA TRP A 340 16.87 -7.24 0.42
C TRP A 340 16.74 -7.16 -1.09
N TYR A 341 16.33 -6.02 -1.65
CA TYR A 341 16.01 -5.92 -3.06
C TYR A 341 16.71 -4.74 -3.71
N ASP A 342 16.95 -4.85 -5.01
CA ASP A 342 17.38 -3.77 -5.87
C ASP A 342 16.49 -3.74 -7.11
N TYR A 343 16.12 -2.55 -7.56
CA TYR A 343 15.28 -2.37 -8.73
C TYR A 343 15.75 -1.17 -9.53
N TYR A 344 15.98 -1.40 -10.81
CA TYR A 344 16.40 -0.38 -11.73
C TYR A 344 15.73 -0.61 -13.09
N ASP A 345 15.20 0.44 -13.73
CA ASP A 345 14.60 0.38 -15.05
C ASP A 345 15.35 1.29 -16.03
N GLU A 346 16.26 0.72 -16.82
CA GLU A 346 17.10 1.45 -17.77
C GLU A 346 16.31 2.17 -18.86
N ASP A 347 15.08 1.73 -19.15
CA ASP A 347 14.21 2.32 -20.16
C ASP A 347 13.40 3.53 -19.64
N ALA A 348 13.46 3.79 -18.34
CA ALA A 348 12.74 4.88 -17.69
C ALA A 348 13.67 6.05 -17.39
N ARG A 349 13.12 7.28 -17.44
CA ARG A 349 13.84 8.49 -17.01
C ARG A 349 13.42 8.83 -15.58
N ASP A 350 14.42 9.06 -14.75
CA ASP A 350 14.22 9.50 -13.37
C ASP A 350 13.81 10.96 -13.30
N LEU A 351 12.90 11.26 -12.37
CA LEU A 351 12.41 12.61 -12.13
C LEU A 351 13.34 13.35 -11.16
N ALA A 352 13.90 14.47 -11.59
CA ALA A 352 14.72 15.31 -10.73
C ALA A 352 13.96 15.74 -9.46
N PRO A 353 14.65 15.85 -8.30
CA PRO A 353 14.05 16.33 -7.07
C PRO A 353 13.68 17.81 -7.18
N THR A 354 12.83 18.27 -6.28
CA THR A 354 12.62 19.70 -6.06
C THR A 354 13.33 20.14 -4.80
N ASP A 355 13.81 21.38 -4.76
CA ASP A 355 14.50 21.98 -3.60
C ASP A 355 13.72 21.78 -2.30
N ALA A 356 12.39 21.83 -2.38
CA ALA A 356 11.51 21.67 -1.22
C ALA A 356 11.58 20.25 -0.62
N LEU A 357 11.67 19.21 -1.44
CA LEU A 357 11.80 17.83 -0.95
C LEU A 357 13.22 17.50 -0.56
N GLU A 358 14.20 18.07 -1.23
CA GLU A 358 15.62 17.90 -0.88
C GLU A 358 15.94 18.49 0.50
N ALA A 359 15.34 19.62 0.86
CA ALA A 359 15.54 20.30 2.14
C ALA A 359 14.86 19.60 3.34
N VAL A 360 13.99 18.61 3.14
CA VAL A 360 13.31 17.90 4.23
C VAL A 360 14.32 17.10 5.05
N LYS A 361 14.40 17.35 6.35
CA LYS A 361 15.33 16.67 7.27
C LYS A 361 14.80 15.32 7.73
N PRO A 362 15.70 14.35 8.01
CA PRO A 362 15.31 13.03 8.52
C PRO A 362 14.64 13.11 9.90
N VAL A 363 13.85 12.11 10.22
CA VAL A 363 13.11 12.01 11.48
C VAL A 363 14.03 12.06 12.69
N GLY A 364 15.27 11.57 12.59
CA GLY A 364 16.27 11.60 13.65
C GLY A 364 16.60 13.00 14.13
N ASP A 365 16.61 13.98 13.26
CA ASP A 365 16.88 15.38 13.62
C ASP A 365 15.81 15.97 14.57
N TRP A 366 14.61 15.37 14.59
CA TRP A 366 13.47 15.84 15.36
C TRP A 366 13.17 14.97 16.59
N LEU A 367 13.30 13.67 16.47
CA LEU A 367 12.95 12.70 17.51
C LEU A 367 14.18 12.07 18.18
N GLY A 368 15.39 12.59 17.90
CA GLY A 368 16.66 12.01 18.33
C GLY A 368 17.13 10.92 17.37
N GLU A 369 18.41 10.58 17.46
CA GLU A 369 19.07 9.60 16.59
C GLU A 369 18.34 8.26 16.51
N ASP A 370 18.51 7.60 15.39
CA ASP A 370 18.06 6.25 15.20
C ASP A 370 18.99 5.26 15.91
N LEU A 371 18.60 4.87 17.12
CA LEU A 371 19.36 3.93 17.95
C LEU A 371 19.09 2.45 17.61
N GLU A 372 18.25 2.17 16.60
CA GLU A 372 18.00 0.79 16.17
C GLU A 372 19.26 0.23 15.51
N PRO A 373 19.79 -0.93 15.98
CA PRO A 373 21.01 -1.51 15.42
C PRO A 373 20.91 -1.72 13.91
N TRP A 374 21.99 -1.42 13.20
CA TRP A 374 22.10 -1.64 11.76
C TRP A 374 23.16 -2.68 11.45
N GLN A 375 22.80 -3.61 10.59
CA GLN A 375 23.72 -4.53 9.96
C GLN A 375 23.46 -4.48 8.45
N GLN A 376 24.48 -4.07 7.71
CA GLN A 376 24.38 -3.99 6.26
C GLN A 376 24.16 -5.39 5.68
N PRO A 377 23.19 -5.57 4.76
CA PRO A 377 23.03 -6.84 4.07
C PRO A 377 24.25 -7.17 3.22
N SER A 378 24.61 -8.45 3.14
CA SER A 378 25.67 -8.88 2.21
C SER A 378 25.18 -8.74 0.76
N PRO A 379 26.08 -8.61 -0.23
CA PRO A 379 25.69 -8.54 -1.63
C PRO A 379 24.82 -9.74 -2.09
N GLU A 380 25.04 -10.91 -1.49
CA GLU A 380 24.27 -12.13 -1.79
C GLU A 380 22.82 -12.10 -1.26
N GLN A 381 22.56 -11.25 -0.28
CA GLN A 381 21.19 -11.02 0.23
C GLN A 381 20.41 -10.04 -0.61
N VAL A 382 21.05 -9.28 -1.51
CA VAL A 382 20.38 -8.29 -2.36
C VAL A 382 19.95 -8.95 -3.66
N ILE A 383 18.64 -9.10 -3.85
CA ILE A 383 18.05 -9.75 -5.00
C ILE A 383 17.57 -8.69 -5.99
N PRO A 384 18.05 -8.68 -7.24
CA PRO A 384 17.50 -7.80 -8.27
C PRO A 384 16.05 -8.20 -8.58
N LEU A 385 15.14 -7.23 -8.59
CA LEU A 385 13.73 -7.43 -8.91
C LEU A 385 13.45 -7.48 -10.42
N LYS A 386 14.40 -7.01 -11.22
CA LYS A 386 14.39 -7.11 -12.68
C LYS A 386 15.62 -7.93 -13.06
N ASP A 387 15.41 -8.99 -13.84
CA ASP A 387 16.53 -9.75 -14.38
C ASP A 387 17.38 -8.82 -15.25
N PRO A 388 18.72 -8.82 -15.08
CA PRO A 388 19.59 -8.15 -16.02
C PRO A 388 19.30 -8.70 -17.42
N PRO A 389 19.48 -7.91 -18.50
CA PRO A 389 19.30 -8.42 -19.84
C PRO A 389 20.10 -9.69 -19.97
N GLY A 390 19.41 -10.80 -20.26
CA GLY A 390 20.03 -12.13 -20.31
C GLY A 390 21.24 -12.08 -21.27
N LYS A 391 22.31 -12.80 -20.92
CA LYS A 391 23.45 -12.93 -21.82
C LYS A 391 22.93 -13.43 -23.19
N PRO A 392 23.37 -12.81 -24.29
CA PRO A 392 23.01 -13.31 -25.63
C PRO A 392 23.31 -14.80 -25.72
N VAL A 393 22.38 -15.56 -26.24
CA VAL A 393 22.63 -16.95 -26.57
C VAL A 393 23.46 -16.94 -27.85
N GLU A 394 24.68 -17.44 -27.77
CA GLU A 394 25.50 -17.67 -28.96
C GLU A 394 25.10 -19.02 -29.57
N ASP A 395 24.57 -18.97 -30.79
CA ASP A 395 24.31 -20.16 -31.58
C ASP A 395 25.64 -20.73 -32.10
N GLY A 396 25.84 -22.03 -31.97
CA GLY A 396 26.93 -22.72 -32.58
C GLY A 396 26.61 -23.16 -34.02
N ASP A 397 27.62 -23.57 -34.77
CA ASP A 397 27.44 -24.17 -36.10
C ASP A 397 26.66 -25.49 -35.99
N TRP A 398 25.59 -25.58 -36.79
CA TRP A 398 24.68 -26.73 -36.88
C TRP A 398 25.06 -27.63 -38.04
#